data_47315c8b5913f38e284ccca73da79f2c
#
_entry.id   47315c8b5913f38e284ccca73da79f2c
#
_cell.length_a   1.000
_cell.length_b   1.000
_cell.length_c   1.000
_cell.angle_alpha   90.00
_cell.angle_beta   90.00
_cell.angle_gamma   90.00
#
_symmetry.space_group_name_H-M   'P 1'
#
loop_
_entity.id
_entity.type
_entity.pdbx_description
1 polymer ?
#
loop_
_entity_poly.entity_id
_entity_poly.type
_entity_poly.pdbx_seq_one_letter_code
_entity_poly.pdbx_strand_id
1 'polypeptide(L)'
;MAACLDERAVIVTDVGQHQMWTAQAYPFSRPGQLLTSGGLGTMGFGLPAALGAAIAAPDRQVVCFSGDGSIMMNIQEMATAVEENVNIKIILMNNNSLGLVRQQQELFYNQRVYASDYRYPMDFVRIADGFGMKTFDLAGISDPKPVLKEALNRLK
;
A
#
# COMPACT_ATOMS: atom_id res chain seq x y z
N MET A 1 -6.50 -9.57 7.59
CA MET A 1 -6.60 -8.10 7.63
C MET A 1 -8.04 -7.60 7.71
N ALA A 2 -8.94 -7.97 6.79
CA ALA A 2 -10.35 -7.51 6.83
C ALA A 2 -11.02 -7.68 8.21
N ALA A 3 -10.77 -8.77 8.91
CA ALA A 3 -11.28 -8.99 10.27
C ALA A 3 -10.73 -8.05 11.36
N CYS A 4 -9.76 -7.21 11.02
CA CYS A 4 -9.16 -6.21 11.93
C CYS A 4 -9.58 -4.78 11.61
N LEU A 5 -10.40 -4.58 10.57
CA LEU A 5 -10.85 -3.28 10.11
C LEU A 5 -12.34 -3.10 10.36
N ASP A 6 -12.75 -1.84 10.51
CA ASP A 6 -14.16 -1.45 10.51
C ASP A 6 -14.80 -1.82 9.16
N GLU A 7 -16.07 -2.22 9.18
CA GLU A 7 -16.81 -2.54 7.95
C GLU A 7 -16.99 -1.34 7.01
N ARG A 8 -16.76 -0.11 7.51
CA ARG A 8 -16.80 1.13 6.73
C ARG A 8 -15.40 1.56 6.24
N ALA A 9 -14.35 0.78 6.53
CA ALA A 9 -13.00 1.13 6.13
C ALA A 9 -12.89 1.40 4.64
N VAL A 10 -12.07 2.36 4.26
CA VAL A 10 -11.71 2.67 2.87
C VAL A 10 -10.41 1.97 2.56
N ILE A 11 -10.43 1.18 1.52
CA ILE A 11 -9.25 0.48 0.99
C ILE A 11 -8.81 1.22 -0.26
N VAL A 12 -7.59 1.69 -0.23
CA VAL A 12 -6.95 2.33 -1.38
C VAL A 12 -5.88 1.41 -1.92
N THR A 13 -5.80 1.23 -3.22
CA THR A 13 -4.71 0.48 -3.82
C THR A 13 -3.91 1.35 -4.76
N ASP A 14 -2.61 1.22 -4.69
CA ASP A 14 -1.75 1.61 -5.78
C ASP A 14 -1.79 0.55 -6.90
N VAL A 15 -1.02 0.73 -7.96
CA VAL A 15 -1.07 -0.12 -9.16
C VAL A 15 0.06 -1.15 -9.15
N GLY A 16 -0.30 -2.42 -9.39
CA GLY A 16 0.61 -3.56 -9.42
C GLY A 16 -0.06 -4.87 -9.01
N GLN A 17 0.73 -5.90 -8.72
CA GLN A 17 0.20 -7.20 -8.25
C GLN A 17 -0.62 -7.05 -6.97
N HIS A 18 -0.19 -6.20 -6.04
CA HIS A 18 -0.91 -5.89 -4.79
C HIS A 18 -2.33 -5.36 -5.04
N GLN A 19 -2.54 -4.58 -6.11
CA GLN A 19 -3.86 -4.09 -6.53
C GLN A 19 -4.79 -5.27 -6.85
N MET A 20 -4.31 -6.18 -7.70
CA MET A 20 -5.09 -7.35 -8.10
C MET A 20 -5.41 -8.26 -6.92
N TRP A 21 -4.43 -8.54 -6.07
CA TRP A 21 -4.63 -9.39 -4.88
C TRP A 21 -5.59 -8.76 -3.88
N THR A 22 -5.50 -7.46 -3.67
CA THR A 22 -6.42 -6.74 -2.78
C THR A 22 -7.84 -6.78 -3.34
N ALA A 23 -8.02 -6.51 -4.63
CA ALA A 23 -9.33 -6.54 -5.27
C ALA A 23 -9.98 -7.93 -5.23
N GLN A 24 -9.19 -9.00 -5.30
CA GLN A 24 -9.67 -10.38 -5.28
C GLN A 24 -9.93 -10.91 -3.86
N ALA A 25 -9.09 -10.52 -2.89
CA ALA A 25 -9.08 -11.14 -1.57
C ALA A 25 -9.84 -10.34 -0.50
N TYR A 26 -10.01 -9.02 -0.67
CA TYR A 26 -10.72 -8.20 0.29
C TYR A 26 -12.23 -8.33 0.10
N PRO A 27 -13.01 -8.62 1.17
CA PRO A 27 -14.46 -8.82 1.07
C PRO A 27 -15.21 -7.47 1.03
N PHE A 28 -15.16 -6.79 -0.11
CA PHE A 28 -15.90 -5.55 -0.31
C PHE A 28 -17.41 -5.78 -0.21
N SER A 29 -18.09 -4.99 0.60
CA SER A 29 -19.54 -5.14 0.86
C SER A 29 -20.34 -3.87 0.53
N ARG A 30 -19.67 -2.74 0.29
CA ARG A 30 -20.34 -1.45 0.08
C ARG A 30 -19.69 -0.66 -1.06
N PRO A 31 -20.48 0.13 -1.82
CA PRO A 31 -19.93 1.10 -2.77
C PRO A 31 -19.00 2.10 -2.06
N GLY A 32 -17.94 2.53 -2.76
CA GLY A 32 -16.98 3.50 -2.23
C GLY A 32 -16.04 2.98 -1.15
N GLN A 33 -15.94 1.67 -0.98
CA GLN A 33 -14.91 1.05 -0.13
C GLN A 33 -13.57 0.90 -0.82
N LEU A 34 -13.54 0.81 -2.15
CA LEU A 34 -12.31 0.66 -2.94
C LEU A 34 -12.06 1.93 -3.75
N LEU A 35 -10.89 2.52 -3.54
CA LEU A 35 -10.33 3.57 -4.38
C LEU A 35 -9.10 3.01 -5.10
N THR A 36 -9.13 3.05 -6.42
CA THR A 36 -8.08 2.46 -7.25
C THR A 36 -8.02 3.13 -8.62
N SER A 37 -6.83 3.24 -9.20
CA SER A 37 -6.64 3.67 -10.58
C SER A 37 -6.96 2.53 -11.54
N GLY A 38 -8.26 2.17 -11.66
CA GLY A 38 -8.72 1.03 -12.45
C GLY A 38 -8.77 1.29 -13.96
N GLY A 39 -8.83 2.56 -14.38
CA GLY A 39 -8.85 2.93 -15.79
C GLY A 39 -7.46 3.05 -16.39
N LEU A 40 -6.69 4.04 -15.96
CA LEU A 40 -5.36 4.31 -16.51
C LEU A 40 -4.23 3.49 -15.86
N GLY A 41 -4.46 2.88 -14.70
CA GLY A 41 -3.43 2.11 -14.01
C GLY A 41 -2.22 2.96 -13.61
N THR A 42 -2.48 4.13 -13.03
CA THR A 42 -1.43 5.11 -12.69
C THR A 42 -0.71 4.70 -11.41
N MET A 43 0.55 4.32 -11.48
CA MET A 43 1.41 4.12 -10.32
C MET A 43 1.62 5.46 -9.59
N GLY A 44 1.65 5.40 -8.25
CA GLY A 44 1.71 6.59 -7.40
C GLY A 44 0.34 7.18 -7.04
N PHE A 45 -0.76 6.58 -7.51
CA PHE A 45 -2.12 7.01 -7.15
C PHE A 45 -2.45 6.74 -5.68
N GLY A 46 -1.93 5.65 -5.12
CA GLY A 46 -2.40 5.09 -3.85
C GLY A 46 -2.24 6.04 -2.66
N LEU A 47 -1.05 6.54 -2.41
CA LEU A 47 -0.77 7.39 -1.24
C LEU A 47 -1.52 8.73 -1.28
N PRO A 48 -1.49 9.52 -2.37
CA PRO A 48 -2.28 10.76 -2.45
C PRO A 48 -3.78 10.53 -2.32
N ALA A 49 -4.30 9.45 -2.92
CA ALA A 49 -5.72 9.11 -2.81
C ALA A 49 -6.11 8.69 -1.39
N ALA A 50 -5.23 8.01 -0.66
CA ALA A 50 -5.45 7.67 0.75
C ALA A 50 -5.49 8.92 1.64
N LEU A 51 -4.61 9.89 1.41
CA LEU A 51 -4.64 11.18 2.09
C LEU A 51 -5.96 11.90 1.85
N GLY A 52 -6.36 12.04 0.58
CA GLY A 52 -7.62 12.66 0.21
C GLY A 52 -8.83 11.97 0.83
N ALA A 53 -8.85 10.63 0.85
CA ALA A 53 -9.90 9.84 1.47
C ALA A 53 -9.99 10.06 2.98
N ALA A 54 -8.85 10.13 3.67
CA ALA A 54 -8.81 10.33 5.13
C ALA A 54 -9.22 11.76 5.53
N ILE A 55 -8.87 12.75 4.72
CA ILE A 55 -9.30 14.14 4.91
C ILE A 55 -10.82 14.26 4.67
N ALA A 56 -11.32 13.62 3.61
CA ALA A 56 -12.75 13.67 3.24
C ALA A 56 -13.65 12.85 4.19
N ALA A 57 -13.13 11.84 4.86
CA ALA A 57 -13.88 10.95 5.74
C ALA A 57 -13.09 10.63 7.03
N PRO A 58 -12.89 11.62 7.91
CA PRO A 58 -12.02 11.51 9.10
C PRO A 58 -12.51 10.49 10.13
N ASP A 59 -13.76 10.07 10.06
CA ASP A 59 -14.39 9.05 10.91
C ASP A 59 -14.22 7.63 10.37
N ARG A 60 -13.55 7.45 9.22
CA ARG A 60 -13.32 6.14 8.59
C ARG A 60 -11.86 5.76 8.67
N GLN A 61 -11.61 4.47 8.86
CA GLN A 61 -10.25 3.94 8.70
C GLN A 61 -9.88 3.94 7.21
N VAL A 62 -8.69 4.43 6.88
CA VAL A 62 -8.16 4.40 5.52
C VAL A 62 -6.89 3.56 5.49
N VAL A 63 -6.89 2.54 4.63
CA VAL A 63 -5.75 1.64 4.45
C VAL A 63 -5.31 1.66 2.99
N CYS A 64 -4.07 2.04 2.77
CA CYS A 64 -3.43 2.07 1.45
C CYS A 64 -2.56 0.83 1.26
N PHE A 65 -2.87 0.02 0.26
CA PHE A 65 -1.98 -1.04 -0.22
C PHE A 65 -1.12 -0.51 -1.35
N SER A 66 0.19 -0.49 -1.17
CA SER A 66 1.13 -0.06 -2.19
C SER A 66 2.26 -1.07 -2.37
N GLY A 67 2.82 -1.13 -3.57
CA GLY A 67 4.05 -1.85 -3.84
C GLY A 67 5.27 -0.94 -3.66
N ASP A 68 6.44 -1.56 -3.54
CA ASP A 68 7.73 -0.87 -3.41
C ASP A 68 8.00 0.10 -4.57
N GLY A 69 7.67 -0.28 -5.81
CA GLY A 69 7.82 0.60 -6.96
C GLY A 69 6.77 1.72 -7.00
N SER A 70 5.55 1.43 -6.60
CA SER A 70 4.46 2.40 -6.64
C SER A 70 4.60 3.49 -5.60
N ILE A 71 4.98 3.13 -4.36
CA ILE A 71 5.15 4.09 -3.28
C ILE A 71 6.24 5.13 -3.59
N MET A 72 7.27 4.72 -4.33
CA MET A 72 8.37 5.61 -4.73
C MET A 72 7.95 6.72 -5.68
N MET A 73 6.80 6.60 -6.35
CA MET A 73 6.32 7.62 -7.29
C MET A 73 5.88 8.91 -6.58
N ASN A 74 5.36 8.79 -5.35
CA ASN A 74 4.87 9.91 -4.55
C ASN A 74 5.23 9.76 -3.06
N ILE A 75 6.41 9.22 -2.78
CA ILE A 75 6.86 8.93 -1.40
C ILE A 75 6.93 10.18 -0.52
N GLN A 76 7.16 11.36 -1.11
CA GLN A 76 7.18 12.64 -0.42
C GLN A 76 5.86 12.99 0.25
N GLU A 77 4.74 12.42 -0.18
CA GLU A 77 3.43 12.61 0.45
C GLU A 77 3.33 12.02 1.86
N MET A 78 4.31 11.24 2.28
CA MET A 78 4.47 10.86 3.69
C MET A 78 4.70 12.09 4.58
N ALA A 79 5.41 13.11 4.08
CA ALA A 79 5.57 14.38 4.79
C ALA A 79 4.21 15.08 4.98
N THR A 80 3.39 15.13 3.92
CA THR A 80 2.03 15.68 4.00
C THR A 80 1.18 14.92 5.03
N ALA A 81 1.27 13.58 5.06
CA ALA A 81 0.55 12.78 6.03
C ALA A 81 0.90 13.14 7.48
N VAL A 82 2.18 13.36 7.75
CA VAL A 82 2.69 13.71 9.08
C VAL A 82 2.35 15.16 9.44
N GLU A 83 2.59 16.11 8.54
CA GLU A 83 2.33 17.53 8.75
C GLU A 83 0.85 17.81 9.04
N GLU A 84 -0.03 17.19 8.25
CA GLU A 84 -1.49 17.34 8.39
C GLU A 84 -2.09 16.38 9.43
N ASN A 85 -1.25 15.59 10.12
CA ASN A 85 -1.68 14.59 11.11
C ASN A 85 -2.81 13.68 10.59
N VAL A 86 -2.68 13.23 9.34
CA VAL A 86 -3.70 12.42 8.66
C VAL A 86 -3.57 10.97 9.07
N ASN A 87 -4.67 10.39 9.53
CA ASN A 87 -4.69 9.00 9.99
C ASN A 87 -4.88 8.01 8.85
N ILE A 88 -3.78 7.63 8.18
CA ILE A 88 -3.74 6.58 7.16
C ILE A 88 -2.86 5.41 7.60
N LYS A 89 -3.16 4.24 7.08
CA LYS A 89 -2.34 3.04 7.24
C LYS A 89 -1.77 2.64 5.89
N ILE A 90 -0.47 2.52 5.78
CA ILE A 90 0.19 2.08 4.56
C ILE A 90 0.66 0.64 4.76
N ILE A 91 0.15 -0.27 3.94
CA ILE A 91 0.61 -1.65 3.86
C ILE A 91 1.51 -1.76 2.63
N LEU A 92 2.80 -1.79 2.87
CA LEU A 92 3.78 -1.92 1.80
C LEU A 92 4.03 -3.39 1.46
N MET A 93 3.73 -3.76 0.24
CA MET A 93 3.99 -5.08 -0.34
C MET A 93 5.32 -5.02 -1.11
N ASN A 94 6.41 -5.35 -0.40
CA ASN A 94 7.77 -5.25 -0.93
C ASN A 94 8.24 -6.59 -1.47
N ASN A 95 8.51 -6.67 -2.78
CA ASN A 95 9.10 -7.81 -3.45
C ASN A 95 10.39 -7.46 -4.22
N ASN A 96 10.92 -6.26 -4.01
CA ASN A 96 12.09 -5.71 -4.70
C ASN A 96 11.97 -5.72 -6.23
N SER A 97 10.75 -5.49 -6.75
CA SER A 97 10.49 -5.62 -8.17
C SER A 97 9.24 -4.84 -8.59
N LEU A 98 9.23 -4.35 -9.81
CA LEU A 98 8.00 -3.97 -10.51
C LEU A 98 7.23 -5.24 -10.88
N GLY A 99 6.62 -5.89 -9.86
CA GLY A 99 6.16 -7.27 -9.93
C GLY A 99 5.19 -7.57 -11.07
N LEU A 100 4.28 -6.65 -11.41
CA LEU A 100 3.35 -6.84 -12.55
C LEU A 100 4.09 -6.77 -13.89
N VAL A 101 5.04 -5.84 -14.03
CA VAL A 101 5.88 -5.74 -15.24
C VAL A 101 6.72 -7.00 -15.41
N ARG A 102 7.39 -7.43 -14.35
CA ARG A 102 8.17 -8.66 -14.33
C ARG A 102 7.33 -9.87 -14.73
N GLN A 103 6.14 -10.01 -14.14
CA GLN A 103 5.20 -11.09 -14.47
C GLN A 103 4.85 -11.12 -15.97
N GLN A 104 4.64 -9.97 -16.60
CA GLN A 104 4.38 -9.89 -18.03
C GLN A 104 5.60 -10.30 -18.85
N GLN A 105 6.80 -9.90 -18.43
CA GLN A 105 8.05 -10.30 -19.09
C GLN A 105 8.27 -11.82 -19.02
N GLU A 106 7.97 -12.40 -17.86
CA GLU A 106 8.07 -13.85 -17.68
C GLU A 106 7.05 -14.61 -18.54
N LEU A 107 5.80 -14.18 -18.57
CA LEU A 107 4.70 -14.87 -19.23
C LEU A 107 4.70 -14.68 -20.77
N PHE A 108 4.99 -13.47 -21.24
CA PHE A 108 4.74 -13.10 -22.64
C PHE A 108 6.01 -12.81 -23.43
N TYR A 109 7.17 -12.68 -22.78
CA TYR A 109 8.43 -12.30 -23.44
C TYR A 109 9.55 -13.32 -23.21
N ASN A 110 9.21 -14.62 -23.15
CA ASN A 110 10.16 -15.73 -22.98
C ASN A 110 11.11 -15.52 -21.78
N GLN A 111 10.59 -15.08 -20.66
CA GLN A 111 11.35 -14.82 -19.41
C GLN A 111 12.49 -13.80 -19.59
N ARG A 112 12.41 -12.94 -20.58
CA ARG A 112 13.38 -11.85 -20.78
C ARG A 112 13.09 -10.72 -19.80
N VAL A 113 13.50 -10.91 -18.54
CA VAL A 113 13.34 -9.94 -17.48
C VAL A 113 14.38 -8.83 -17.65
N TYR A 114 13.91 -7.57 -17.75
CA TYR A 114 14.76 -6.41 -17.90
C TYR A 114 14.20 -5.20 -17.18
N ALA A 115 15.03 -4.53 -16.39
CA ALA A 115 14.74 -3.28 -15.68
C ALA A 115 13.49 -3.33 -14.76
N SER A 116 13.01 -4.52 -14.39
CA SER A 116 11.87 -4.69 -13.48
C SER A 116 12.26 -5.14 -12.07
N ASP A 117 13.51 -5.56 -11.87
CA ASP A 117 14.05 -5.94 -10.57
C ASP A 117 14.95 -4.84 -10.03
N TYR A 118 14.88 -4.57 -8.73
CA TYR A 118 15.79 -3.68 -8.06
C TYR A 118 17.09 -4.41 -7.69
N ARG A 119 18.22 -3.82 -8.06
CA ARG A 119 19.55 -4.38 -7.74
C ARG A 119 19.88 -4.27 -6.26
N TYR A 120 19.34 -3.25 -5.59
CA TYR A 120 19.58 -2.98 -4.19
C TYR A 120 18.24 -2.83 -3.48
N PRO A 121 17.98 -3.61 -2.43
CA PRO A 121 16.76 -3.46 -1.64
C PRO A 121 16.78 -2.10 -0.92
N MET A 122 15.63 -1.44 -0.91
CA MET A 122 15.43 -0.20 -0.16
C MET A 122 14.91 -0.53 1.24
N ASP A 123 15.39 0.18 2.23
CA ASP A 123 14.92 0.10 3.61
C ASP A 123 13.73 1.07 3.80
N PHE A 124 12.55 0.61 3.46
CA PHE A 124 11.34 1.41 3.57
C PHE A 124 10.95 1.74 5.01
N VAL A 125 11.37 0.92 5.98
CA VAL A 125 11.16 1.19 7.40
C VAL A 125 11.90 2.46 7.79
N ARG A 126 13.20 2.54 7.48
CA ARG A 126 14.01 3.74 7.74
C ARG A 126 13.55 4.97 6.97
N ILE A 127 13.09 4.77 5.73
CA ILE A 127 12.57 5.88 4.92
C ILE A 127 11.31 6.46 5.58
N ALA A 128 10.35 5.64 5.92
CA ALA A 128 9.10 6.09 6.55
C ALA A 128 9.34 6.68 7.96
N ASP A 129 10.25 6.08 8.74
CA ASP A 129 10.67 6.62 10.03
C ASP A 129 11.33 7.99 9.89
N GLY A 130 12.15 8.18 8.84
CA GLY A 130 12.75 9.47 8.50
C GLY A 130 11.74 10.57 8.17
N PHE A 131 10.55 10.22 7.67
CA PHE A 131 9.42 11.14 7.54
C PHE A 131 8.63 11.36 8.85
N GLY A 132 8.95 10.61 9.92
CA GLY A 132 8.24 10.66 11.20
C GLY A 132 7.02 9.75 11.27
N MET A 133 6.85 8.83 10.31
CA MET A 133 5.79 7.83 10.36
C MET A 133 6.16 6.69 11.31
N LYS A 134 5.16 6.16 12.03
CA LYS A 134 5.35 4.97 12.85
C LYS A 134 5.39 3.71 11.98
N THR A 135 6.42 2.91 12.14
CA THR A 135 6.68 1.75 11.29
C THR A 135 6.58 0.43 12.05
N PHE A 136 6.20 -0.62 11.32
CA PHE A 136 6.20 -2.00 11.78
C PHE A 136 6.77 -2.88 10.67
N ASP A 137 7.88 -3.56 10.95
CA ASP A 137 8.43 -4.55 10.02
C ASP A 137 7.77 -5.91 10.25
N LEU A 138 7.15 -6.44 9.21
CA LEU A 138 6.51 -7.75 9.20
C LEU A 138 7.35 -8.83 8.50
N ALA A 139 8.51 -8.46 7.97
CA ALA A 139 9.40 -9.41 7.30
C ALA A 139 9.90 -10.47 8.29
N GLY A 140 9.82 -11.74 7.91
CA GLY A 140 10.28 -12.85 8.72
C GLY A 140 9.40 -13.22 9.94
N ILE A 141 8.28 -12.54 10.15
CA ILE A 141 7.33 -12.88 11.21
C ILE A 141 6.47 -14.07 10.77
N SER A 142 6.50 -15.16 11.53
CA SER A 142 5.75 -16.39 11.21
C SER A 142 4.23 -16.21 11.29
N ASP A 143 3.74 -15.42 12.24
CA ASP A 143 2.32 -15.00 12.33
C ASP A 143 2.24 -13.47 12.40
N PRO A 144 1.96 -12.80 11.28
CA PRO A 144 1.86 -11.34 11.24
C PRO A 144 0.54 -10.79 11.80
N LYS A 145 -0.46 -11.63 12.09
CA LYS A 145 -1.80 -11.17 12.50
C LYS A 145 -1.81 -10.33 13.78
N PRO A 146 -1.11 -10.71 14.88
CA PRO A 146 -1.08 -9.90 16.08
C PRO A 146 -0.48 -8.52 15.85
N VAL A 147 0.64 -8.46 15.12
CA VAL A 147 1.35 -7.20 14.80
C VAL A 147 0.49 -6.31 13.90
N LEU A 148 -0.15 -6.89 12.89
CA LEU A 148 -1.10 -6.17 12.03
C LEU A 148 -2.26 -5.60 12.84
N LYS A 149 -2.84 -6.37 13.76
CA LYS A 149 -3.92 -5.91 14.62
C LYS A 149 -3.46 -4.75 15.50
N GLU A 150 -2.27 -4.85 16.06
CA GLU A 150 -1.66 -3.77 16.83
C GLU A 150 -1.45 -2.52 15.97
N ALA A 151 -0.81 -2.65 14.81
CA ALA A 151 -0.55 -1.56 13.88
C ALA A 151 -1.84 -0.86 13.41
N LEU A 152 -2.89 -1.62 13.11
CA LEU A 152 -4.18 -1.06 12.67
C LEU A 152 -4.97 -0.37 13.80
N ASN A 153 -4.79 -0.81 15.05
CA ASN A 153 -5.51 -0.28 16.20
C ASN A 153 -4.78 0.87 16.92
N ARG A 154 -3.45 0.99 16.78
CA ARG A 154 -2.63 1.97 17.50
C ARG A 154 -2.75 3.39 16.99
N LEU A 155 -3.67 3.68 16.10
CA LEU A 155 -3.66 4.94 15.43
C LEU A 155 -4.70 5.89 15.95
N LYS A 156 -4.27 6.63 16.86
CA LYS A 156 -4.20 8.09 16.80
C LYS A 156 -2.77 8.51 17.03
#